data_b235c3dadd697b76f735594606300167
#
_entry.id   b235c3dadd697b76f735594606300167
#
_cell.length_a   1.000
_cell.length_b   1.000
_cell.length_c   1.000
_cell.angle_alpha   90.00
_cell.angle_beta   90.00
_cell.angle_gamma   90.00
#
_symmetry.space_group_name_H-M   'P 1'
#
loop_
_entity.id
_entity.type
_entity.pdbx_description
1 polymer ?
#
loop_
_entity_poly.entity_id
_entity_poly.type
_entity_poly.pdbx_seq_one_letter_code
_entity_poly.pdbx_strand_id
1 'polypeptide(L)'
;MKNLILLVTLALTTLSASAKNVVIDVRTPQEYASGHIAGALNIDHAEIAQEISKANVAKDDTVVLYCRSGNRSRIAQETLKKMGYLKVENYGSIEHARKLLQ
;
A
#
# COMPACT_ATOMS: atom_id res chain seq x y z
N MET A 1 43.76 -12.66 11.90
CA MET A 1 43.21 -12.19 12.25
C MET A 1 42.49 -11.20 11.80
N LYS A 2 42.50 -10.53 11.63
CA LYS A 2 41.95 -9.49 11.14
C LYS A 2 40.90 -9.67 10.18
N ASN A 3 40.87 -10.35 9.47
CA ASN A 3 39.98 -10.53 8.42
C ASN A 3 38.57 -10.78 8.76
N LEU A 4 38.33 -11.53 9.57
CA LEU A 4 37.02 -11.89 9.93
C LEU A 4 36.11 -10.77 10.14
N ILE A 5 36.43 -9.90 10.72
CA ILE A 5 35.62 -8.82 10.98
C ILE A 5 34.76 -8.33 9.92
N LEU A 6 35.23 -8.14 8.88
CA LEU A 6 34.50 -7.62 7.85
C LEU A 6 33.25 -8.28 7.54
N LEU A 7 33.25 -9.43 7.47
CA LEU A 7 32.10 -10.14 7.09
C LEU A 7 30.95 -9.67 7.81
N VAL A 8 31.08 -9.44 8.90
CA VAL A 8 30.06 -9.01 9.72
C VAL A 8 29.26 -7.95 9.13
N THR A 9 29.87 -6.98 8.76
CA THR A 9 29.16 -5.88 8.26
C THR A 9 28.19 -6.16 7.20
N LEU A 10 28.45 -7.01 6.38
CA LEU A 10 27.55 -7.26 5.34
C LEU A 10 26.27 -7.69 5.84
N ALA A 11 26.25 -8.42 6.74
CA ALA A 11 25.03 -8.98 7.23
C ALA A 11 24.04 -7.87 7.45
N LEU A 12 24.47 -6.80 7.85
CA LEU A 12 23.59 -5.72 8.13
C LEU A 12 22.88 -5.18 6.98
N THR A 13 23.54 -5.02 5.98
CA THR A 13 22.93 -4.43 4.83
C THR A 13 21.76 -5.23 4.35
N THR A 14 21.80 -6.47 4.58
CA THR A 14 20.74 -7.29 4.05
C THR A 14 19.48 -7.10 4.86
N LEU A 15 19.58 -6.43 5.93
CA LEU A 15 18.42 -6.24 6.75
C LEU A 15 17.48 -5.20 6.19
N SER A 16 17.91 -4.49 5.23
CA SER A 16 17.04 -3.51 4.65
C SER A 16 15.86 -4.21 4.08
N ALA A 17 14.72 -3.83 4.52
CA ALA A 17 13.51 -4.42 4.02
C ALA A 17 13.28 -3.99 2.59
N SER A 18 12.87 -4.90 1.76
CA SER A 18 12.48 -4.55 0.42
C SER A 18 11.12 -3.88 0.46
N ALA A 19 10.90 -2.98 -0.45
CA ALA A 19 9.59 -2.39 -0.63
C ALA A 19 8.61 -3.47 -1.04
N LYS A 20 7.41 -3.39 -0.57
CA LYS A 20 6.37 -4.37 -0.88
C LYS A 20 5.21 -3.73 -1.62
N ASN A 21 4.32 -4.53 -2.10
CA ASN A 21 3.12 -4.06 -2.76
C ASN A 21 1.95 -4.19 -1.80
N VAL A 22 1.19 -3.12 -1.65
CA VAL A 22 0.06 -3.10 -0.72
C VAL A 22 -1.17 -2.69 -1.50
N VAL A 23 -2.23 -3.48 -1.44
CA VAL A 23 -3.48 -3.15 -2.11
C VAL A 23 -4.47 -2.71 -1.05
N ILE A 24 -5.10 -1.58 -1.24
CA ILE A 24 -6.04 -1.02 -0.29
C ILE A 24 -7.37 -0.70 -0.96
N ASP A 25 -8.42 -1.29 -0.42
CA ASP A 25 -9.79 -0.99 -0.81
C ASP A 25 -10.19 0.22 0.03
N VAL A 26 -10.43 1.35 -0.62
CA VAL A 26 -10.74 2.57 0.10
C VAL A 26 -12.24 2.86 0.17
N ARG A 27 -13.05 1.81 0.00
CA ARG A 27 -14.48 1.90 0.17
C ARG A 27 -14.83 1.77 1.64
N THR A 28 -16.12 1.78 1.95
CA THR A 28 -16.56 1.62 3.33
C THR A 28 -16.36 0.19 3.80
N PRO A 29 -16.35 -0.05 5.12
CA PRO A 29 -16.24 -1.41 5.64
C PRO A 29 -17.39 -2.31 5.17
N GLN A 30 -18.58 -1.75 4.96
CA GLN A 30 -19.73 -2.52 4.50
C GLN A 30 -19.53 -2.99 3.06
N GLU A 31 -19.01 -2.10 2.22
CA GLU A 31 -18.72 -2.48 0.83
C GLU A 31 -17.63 -3.56 0.81
N TYR A 32 -16.60 -3.39 1.62
CA TYR A 32 -15.51 -4.35 1.69
C TYR A 32 -16.03 -5.72 2.12
N ALA A 33 -16.91 -5.75 3.12
CA ALA A 33 -17.47 -7.01 3.61
C ALA A 33 -18.33 -7.71 2.56
N SER A 34 -18.93 -6.97 1.65
CA SER A 34 -19.76 -7.58 0.63
C SER A 34 -18.95 -8.17 -0.53
N GLY A 35 -17.64 -7.97 -0.53
CA GLY A 35 -16.76 -8.54 -1.54
C GLY A 35 -15.61 -7.59 -1.80
N HIS A 36 -14.39 -8.09 -1.80
CA HIS A 36 -13.20 -7.30 -2.05
C HIS A 36 -12.14 -8.18 -2.71
N ILE A 37 -11.09 -7.57 -3.19
CA ILE A 37 -10.00 -8.32 -3.81
C ILE A 37 -9.21 -9.04 -2.72
N ALA A 38 -8.93 -10.31 -2.92
CA ALA A 38 -8.22 -11.11 -1.94
C ALA A 38 -6.88 -10.44 -1.58
N GLY A 39 -6.62 -10.32 -0.31
CA GLY A 39 -5.37 -9.72 0.17
C GLY A 39 -5.44 -8.20 0.33
N ALA A 40 -6.51 -7.55 -0.12
CA ALA A 40 -6.61 -6.10 0.04
C ALA A 40 -6.95 -5.74 1.47
N LEU A 41 -6.33 -4.67 1.95
CA LEU A 41 -6.69 -4.08 3.23
C LEU A 41 -7.89 -3.18 3.01
N ASN A 42 -8.61 -2.86 4.06
CA ASN A 42 -9.70 -1.89 3.96
C ASN A 42 -9.36 -0.66 4.80
N ILE A 43 -9.23 0.47 4.14
CA ILE A 43 -9.09 1.75 4.81
C ILE A 43 -9.96 2.73 4.03
N ASP A 44 -11.04 3.17 4.63
CA ASP A 44 -11.95 4.12 4.00
C ASP A 44 -11.17 5.37 3.56
N HIS A 45 -11.45 5.86 2.36
CA HIS A 45 -10.73 7.02 1.83
C HIS A 45 -10.78 8.22 2.77
N ALA A 46 -11.84 8.36 3.54
CA ALA A 46 -11.98 9.47 4.46
C ALA A 46 -11.06 9.33 5.68
N GLU A 47 -10.59 8.12 5.96
CA GLU A 47 -9.76 7.87 7.13
C GLU A 47 -8.30 7.62 6.76
N ILE A 48 -7.96 7.63 5.49
CA ILE A 48 -6.66 7.14 5.08
C ILE A 48 -5.49 7.92 5.67
N ALA A 49 -5.65 9.21 5.85
CA ALA A 49 -4.57 10.04 6.39
C ALA A 49 -4.20 9.61 7.81
N GLN A 50 -5.18 9.23 8.61
CA GLN A 50 -4.94 8.83 9.98
C GLN A 50 -4.56 7.36 10.09
N GLU A 51 -5.11 6.54 9.23
CA GLU A 51 -4.98 5.09 9.39
C GLU A 51 -3.81 4.45 8.65
N ILE A 52 -3.28 5.12 7.65
CA ILE A 52 -2.24 4.50 6.82
C ILE A 52 -1.01 4.09 7.62
N SER A 53 -0.61 4.88 8.60
CA SER A 53 0.58 4.56 9.38
C SER A 53 0.39 3.32 10.25
N LYS A 54 -0.85 3.02 10.61
CA LYS A 54 -1.14 1.86 11.44
C LYS A 54 -1.10 0.57 10.61
N ALA A 55 -1.10 0.69 9.31
CA ALA A 55 -1.12 -0.47 8.43
C ALA A 55 0.28 -0.94 8.03
N ASN A 56 1.30 -0.35 8.62
CA ASN A 56 2.69 -0.72 8.32
C ASN A 56 3.06 -0.57 6.85
N VAL A 57 2.62 0.53 6.26
CA VAL A 57 2.94 0.81 4.86
C VAL A 57 4.06 1.83 4.84
N ALA A 58 5.17 1.47 4.25
CA ALA A 58 6.34 2.34 4.16
C ALA A 58 6.19 3.32 3.00
N LYS A 59 6.88 4.43 3.08
CA LYS A 59 6.79 5.47 2.06
C LYS A 59 7.28 5.02 0.69
N ASP A 60 8.11 4.00 0.63
CA ASP A 60 8.61 3.48 -0.63
C ASP A 60 7.89 2.19 -1.07
N ASP A 61 6.89 1.78 -0.34
CA ASP A 61 6.05 0.66 -0.78
C ASP A 61 5.21 1.11 -1.97
N THR A 62 4.86 0.19 -2.84
CA THR A 62 3.91 0.48 -3.91
C THR A 62 2.52 0.30 -3.34
N VAL A 63 1.74 1.36 -3.35
CA VAL A 63 0.40 1.34 -2.81
C VAL A 63 -0.58 1.39 -3.96
N VAL A 64 -1.44 0.39 -4.05
CA VAL A 64 -2.45 0.30 -5.09
C VAL A 64 -3.80 0.52 -4.45
N LEU A 65 -4.55 1.48 -4.94
CA LEU A 65 -5.84 1.83 -4.37
C LEU A 65 -6.96 1.53 -5.36
N TYR A 66 -8.10 1.10 -4.85
CA TYR A 66 -9.29 0.99 -5.68
C TYR A 66 -10.52 1.33 -4.84
N CYS A 67 -11.60 1.66 -5.52
CA CYS A 67 -12.89 1.89 -4.88
C CYS A 67 -13.97 1.36 -5.80
N ARG A 68 -15.16 1.92 -5.76
CA ARG A 68 -16.23 1.45 -6.61
C ARG A 68 -16.13 1.99 -8.03
N SER A 69 -15.80 3.26 -8.18
CA SER A 69 -15.75 3.90 -9.48
C SER A 69 -14.45 4.63 -9.79
N GLY A 70 -13.53 4.67 -8.86
CA GLY A 70 -12.24 5.33 -9.05
C GLY A 70 -12.13 6.73 -8.46
N ASN A 71 -13.24 7.33 -8.03
CA ASN A 71 -13.20 8.69 -7.51
C ASN A 71 -12.66 8.78 -6.09
N ARG A 72 -13.14 7.91 -5.20
CA ARG A 72 -12.63 7.90 -3.82
C ARG A 72 -11.16 7.48 -3.79
N SER A 73 -10.77 6.56 -4.67
CA SER A 73 -9.38 6.13 -4.71
C SER A 73 -8.48 7.23 -5.28
N ARG A 74 -9.01 8.10 -6.15
CA ARG A 74 -8.24 9.24 -6.62
C ARG A 74 -7.99 10.22 -5.48
N ILE A 75 -9.00 10.46 -4.65
CA ILE A 75 -8.85 11.35 -3.50
C ILE A 75 -7.83 10.78 -2.53
N ALA A 76 -7.91 9.49 -2.26
CA ALA A 76 -6.96 8.82 -1.37
C ALA A 76 -5.55 8.88 -1.93
N GLN A 77 -5.42 8.73 -3.24
CA GLN A 77 -4.12 8.81 -3.90
C GLN A 77 -3.50 10.19 -3.68
N GLU A 78 -4.28 11.24 -3.85
CA GLU A 78 -3.78 12.59 -3.65
C GLU A 78 -3.35 12.81 -2.21
N THR A 79 -4.13 12.31 -1.28
CA THR A 79 -3.80 12.42 0.14
C THR A 79 -2.46 11.73 0.45
N LEU A 80 -2.31 10.51 -0.01
CA LEU A 80 -1.08 9.78 0.26
C LEU A 80 0.15 10.41 -0.39
N LYS A 81 0.00 10.91 -1.60
CA LYS A 81 1.12 11.58 -2.26
C LYS A 81 1.55 12.81 -1.48
N LYS A 82 0.59 13.58 -0.96
CA LYS A 82 0.93 14.73 -0.16
C LYS A 82 1.61 14.36 1.15
N MET A 83 1.36 13.16 1.63
CA MET A 83 1.98 12.66 2.85
C MET A 83 3.36 12.07 2.60
N GLY A 84 3.81 12.01 1.36
CA GLY A 84 5.16 11.55 1.04
C GLY A 84 5.26 10.11 0.56
N TYR A 85 4.12 9.45 0.30
CA TYR A 85 4.17 8.10 -0.28
C TYR A 85 4.56 8.26 -1.75
N LEU A 86 5.58 7.54 -2.16
CA LEU A 86 6.22 7.78 -3.46
C LEU A 86 5.60 7.05 -4.63
N LYS A 87 4.98 5.91 -4.37
CA LYS A 87 4.44 5.08 -5.44
C LYS A 87 3.00 4.72 -5.12
N VAL A 88 2.09 5.59 -5.49
CA VAL A 88 0.67 5.39 -5.20
C VAL A 88 -0.09 5.36 -6.51
N GLU A 89 -0.76 4.24 -6.78
CA GLU A 89 -1.48 4.05 -8.03
C GLU A 89 -2.97 3.88 -7.80
N ASN A 90 -3.76 4.50 -8.63
CA ASN A 90 -5.20 4.37 -8.57
C ASN A 90 -5.64 3.36 -9.62
N TYR A 91 -6.08 2.19 -9.19
CA TYR A 91 -6.55 1.17 -10.13
C TYR A 91 -8.04 1.29 -10.44
N GLY A 92 -8.68 2.33 -9.93
CA GLY A 92 -10.03 2.67 -10.35
C GLY A 92 -11.11 1.86 -9.67
N SER A 93 -12.02 1.32 -10.47
CA SER A 93 -13.11 0.50 -9.93
C SER A 93 -12.61 -0.86 -9.50
N ILE A 94 -13.35 -1.50 -8.62
CA ILE A 94 -12.98 -2.85 -8.19
C ILE A 94 -12.97 -3.82 -9.37
N GLU A 95 -13.85 -3.65 -10.35
CA GLU A 95 -13.84 -4.50 -11.52
C GLU A 95 -12.57 -4.33 -12.33
N HIS A 96 -12.15 -3.10 -12.50
CA HIS A 96 -10.92 -2.83 -13.25
C HIS A 96 -9.71 -3.32 -12.46
N ALA A 97 -9.70 -3.09 -11.16
CA ALA A 97 -8.60 -3.53 -10.31
C ALA A 97 -8.46 -5.05 -10.35
N ARG A 98 -9.58 -5.78 -10.40
CA ARG A 98 -9.52 -7.23 -10.50
C ARG A 98 -8.82 -7.68 -11.76
N LYS A 99 -9.06 -6.99 -12.87
CA LYS A 99 -8.41 -7.36 -14.13
C LYS A 99 -6.90 -7.15 -14.06
N LEU A 100 -6.47 -6.15 -13.34
CA LEU A 100 -5.04 -5.86 -13.23
C LEU A 100 -4.34 -6.73 -12.19
N LEU A 101 -5.05 -7.17 -11.16
CA LEU A 101 -4.45 -7.86 -10.04
C LEU A 101 -4.69 -9.37 -10.04
N GLN A 102 -5.65 -9.83 -10.81
CA GLN A 102 -6.00 -11.26 -10.88
C GLN A 102 -6.01 -11.77 -12.36
#